data_891d2c3c9344f17c3c5452fd4688aa59
#
_entry.id   891d2c3c9344f17c3c5452fd4688aa59
#
_cell.length_a   1.000
_cell.length_b   1.000
_cell.length_c   1.000
_cell.angle_alpha   90.00
_cell.angle_beta   90.00
_cell.angle_gamma   90.00
#
_symmetry.space_group_name_H-M   'P 1'
#
loop_
_entity.id
_entity.type
_entity.pdbx_description
1 polymer ?
#
loop_
_entity_poly.entity_id
_entity_poly.type
_entity_poly.pdbx_seq_one_letter_code
_entity_poly.pdbx_strand_id
1 'polypeptide(L)'
;MKKYKVFEMLKRSQNLKYRLAINSLIVGILVGLTIVAHRIIISKLSPIFLNIYKNGRHNFIIVPFIFLTLIALGYIVGKCLKKQPMISGSGIPQVEGILTRNLKMNWFSVLMYKFVGGLICLCAGLSVGREGPSVQMGACIGEGVSKNLKNLDNEEKYLITSGASAGLSAAFNAPLSGVMFALEEAHKNFSPLVLTSAMIASISADFVSKQFFGLIPSLDFRKVEPLPLKNYWTLIILGIIIGISGVIFNKGILKTQSLFKKSKLSIEIKCIIPFVITGVVALIYPILLGGGHDLIMALKEQNFTVTVLFTFIIAKFLFTFICFGSGVPGGIFFPLLVLGALVGNLIGLLFTTYFGIDNTYIINFIILAMAGHFASIVKAPITAIILISEMTGSLNHLLALGIVAIISHLTSDILKSSPIYESLLERILERYAIKDNLTEGKKLLLEIAVSMDSVMVGKCIKDIKWPKNCLVVSILRGDNELIPNGDTEIICGDYLTIMTDEEIYQELLDSI
;
A
#
# COMPACT_ATOMS: atom_id res chain seq x y z
N MET A 1 12.59 -31.76 31.19
CA MET A 1 12.15 -30.45 30.71
C MET A 1 12.15 -30.31 29.16
N LYS A 2 13.14 -30.73 28.39
CA LYS A 2 13.18 -30.64 26.93
C LYS A 2 12.04 -31.44 26.22
N LYS A 3 11.74 -32.68 26.64
CA LYS A 3 10.69 -33.52 26.07
C LYS A 3 9.25 -32.93 26.20
N TYR A 4 8.96 -32.28 27.34
CA TYR A 4 7.67 -31.58 27.55
C TYR A 4 7.50 -30.41 26.62
N LYS A 5 8.56 -29.62 26.39
CA LYS A 5 8.49 -28.47 25.43
C LYS A 5 8.25 -28.92 23.99
N VAL A 6 8.84 -30.03 23.56
CA VAL A 6 8.64 -30.57 22.20
C VAL A 6 7.22 -31.11 22.02
N PHE A 7 6.67 -31.80 23.02
CA PHE A 7 5.28 -32.31 22.98
C PHE A 7 4.25 -31.16 22.96
N GLU A 8 4.47 -30.14 23.76
CA GLU A 8 3.65 -28.92 23.70
C GLU A 8 3.74 -28.20 22.35
N MET A 9 4.93 -28.12 21.74
CA MET A 9 5.11 -27.55 20.40
C MET A 9 4.38 -28.36 19.33
N LEU A 10 4.43 -29.69 19.37
CA LEU A 10 3.73 -30.56 18.42
C LEU A 10 2.20 -30.44 18.55
N LYS A 11 1.69 -30.46 19.79
CA LYS A 11 0.25 -30.26 20.07
C LYS A 11 -0.20 -28.85 19.66
N ARG A 12 0.67 -27.86 19.81
CA ARG A 12 0.45 -26.47 19.39
C ARG A 12 0.40 -26.35 17.86
N SER A 13 1.21 -27.13 17.14
CA SER A 13 1.22 -27.20 15.67
C SER A 13 -0.06 -27.81 15.12
N GLN A 14 -0.60 -28.86 15.73
CA GLN A 14 -1.86 -29.51 15.29
C GLN A 14 -3.07 -28.60 15.39
N ASN A 15 -3.12 -27.69 16.36
CA ASN A 15 -4.22 -26.73 16.58
C ASN A 15 -3.96 -25.33 16.00
N LEU A 16 -2.86 -25.17 15.23
CA LEU A 16 -2.44 -23.87 14.73
C LEU A 16 -3.55 -23.16 13.92
N LYS A 17 -4.23 -23.89 13.02
CA LYS A 17 -5.29 -23.32 12.17
C LYS A 17 -6.43 -22.72 12.98
N TYR A 18 -6.95 -23.44 13.97
CA TYR A 18 -8.08 -22.99 14.79
C TYR A 18 -7.71 -21.82 15.71
N ARG A 19 -6.50 -21.89 16.31
CA ARG A 19 -6.00 -20.82 17.17
C ARG A 19 -5.74 -19.55 16.36
N LEU A 20 -5.15 -19.69 15.18
CA LEU A 20 -4.92 -18.56 14.28
C LEU A 20 -6.25 -17.95 13.82
N ALA A 21 -7.27 -18.76 13.53
CA ALA A 21 -8.61 -18.29 13.17
C ALA A 21 -9.25 -17.45 14.29
N ILE A 22 -9.21 -17.94 15.54
CA ILE A 22 -9.76 -17.22 16.70
C ILE A 22 -8.98 -15.92 16.96
N ASN A 23 -7.65 -15.97 16.90
CA ASN A 23 -6.81 -14.79 17.10
C ASN A 23 -7.06 -13.74 16.00
N SER A 24 -7.23 -14.19 14.75
CA SER A 24 -7.54 -13.31 13.61
C SER A 24 -8.93 -12.67 13.73
N LEU A 25 -9.92 -13.40 14.27
CA LEU A 25 -11.24 -12.85 14.59
C LEU A 25 -11.13 -11.71 15.61
N ILE A 26 -10.37 -11.93 16.70
CA ILE A 26 -10.13 -10.91 17.73
C ILE A 26 -9.43 -9.69 17.14
N VAL A 27 -8.37 -9.92 16.34
CA VAL A 27 -7.65 -8.84 15.64
C VAL A 27 -8.61 -8.06 14.75
N GLY A 28 -9.44 -8.75 13.94
CA GLY A 28 -10.40 -8.11 13.05
C GLY A 28 -11.39 -7.21 13.78
N ILE A 29 -11.96 -7.68 14.89
CA ILE A 29 -12.90 -6.88 15.71
C ILE A 29 -12.21 -5.65 16.28
N LEU A 30 -11.02 -5.80 16.89
CA LEU A 30 -10.29 -4.68 17.50
C LEU A 30 -9.86 -3.65 16.47
N VAL A 31 -9.37 -4.10 15.30
CA VAL A 31 -9.03 -3.24 14.18
C VAL A 31 -10.26 -2.53 13.66
N GLY A 32 -11.36 -3.25 13.44
CA GLY A 32 -12.64 -2.69 13.00
C GLY A 32 -13.09 -1.54 13.90
N LEU A 33 -13.12 -1.75 15.21
CA LEU A 33 -13.49 -0.73 16.20
C LEU A 33 -12.55 0.49 16.15
N THR A 34 -11.25 0.26 16.06
CA THR A 34 -10.24 1.34 16.00
C THR A 34 -10.40 2.19 14.75
N ILE A 35 -10.56 1.55 13.58
CA ILE A 35 -10.71 2.25 12.30
C ILE A 35 -12.07 2.95 12.22
N VAL A 36 -13.15 2.34 12.75
CA VAL A 36 -14.47 2.99 12.88
C VAL A 36 -14.36 4.26 13.70
N ALA A 37 -13.73 4.20 14.89
CA ALA A 37 -13.53 5.39 15.73
C ALA A 37 -12.76 6.49 14.98
N HIS A 38 -11.68 6.13 14.29
CA HIS A 38 -10.88 7.05 13.47
C HIS A 38 -11.73 7.69 12.36
N ARG A 39 -12.53 6.91 11.62
CA ARG A 39 -13.44 7.38 10.57
C ARG A 39 -14.53 8.32 11.10
N ILE A 40 -15.15 7.99 12.25
CA ILE A 40 -16.18 8.83 12.86
C ILE A 40 -15.61 10.19 13.26
N ILE A 41 -14.41 10.22 13.84
CA ILE A 41 -13.78 11.48 14.23
C ILE A 41 -13.47 12.33 12.98
N ILE A 42 -12.93 11.73 11.92
CA ILE A 42 -12.68 12.43 10.65
C ILE A 42 -13.99 12.98 10.07
N SER A 43 -15.05 12.17 10.00
CA SER A 43 -16.32 12.59 9.41
C SER A 43 -17.00 13.74 10.17
N LYS A 44 -16.74 13.87 11.48
CA LYS A 44 -17.23 14.97 12.30
C LYS A 44 -16.35 16.22 12.25
N LEU A 45 -15.04 16.06 12.23
CA LEU A 45 -14.11 17.19 12.30
C LEU A 45 -13.80 17.81 10.93
N SER A 46 -13.71 17.02 9.85
CA SER A 46 -13.40 17.55 8.50
C SER A 46 -14.40 18.62 8.03
N PRO A 47 -15.73 18.46 8.22
CA PRO A 47 -16.68 19.52 7.84
C PRO A 47 -16.47 20.84 8.60
N ILE A 48 -15.98 20.79 9.85
CA ILE A 48 -15.69 21.98 10.64
C ILE A 48 -14.55 22.78 9.97
N PHE A 49 -13.46 22.10 9.59
CA PHE A 49 -12.35 22.73 8.87
C PHE A 49 -12.80 23.31 7.53
N LEU A 50 -13.59 22.53 6.74
CA LEU A 50 -14.13 22.99 5.46
C LEU A 50 -15.00 24.24 5.61
N ASN A 51 -15.82 24.32 6.64
CA ASN A 51 -16.63 25.51 6.94
C ASN A 51 -15.77 26.73 7.32
N ILE A 52 -14.72 26.51 8.12
CA ILE A 52 -13.75 27.56 8.48
C ILE A 52 -13.07 28.10 7.21
N TYR A 53 -12.64 27.23 6.29
CA TYR A 53 -12.04 27.63 5.02
C TYR A 53 -13.03 28.37 4.13
N LYS A 54 -14.28 27.91 4.04
CA LYS A 54 -15.36 28.58 3.31
C LYS A 54 -15.60 30.00 3.86
N ASN A 55 -15.67 30.14 5.17
CA ASN A 55 -15.85 31.45 5.80
C ASN A 55 -14.62 32.37 5.55
N GLY A 56 -13.39 31.83 5.53
CA GLY A 56 -12.19 32.59 5.19
C GLY A 56 -12.18 33.15 3.77
N ARG A 57 -12.86 32.50 2.82
CA ARG A 57 -13.03 33.02 1.44
C ARG A 57 -13.92 34.27 1.37
N HIS A 58 -14.86 34.40 2.29
CA HIS A 58 -15.80 35.53 2.34
C HIS A 58 -15.34 36.60 3.33
N ASN A 59 -14.50 36.26 4.32
CA ASN A 59 -14.02 37.18 5.35
C ASN A 59 -12.50 37.05 5.52
N PHE A 60 -11.76 38.00 4.93
CA PHE A 60 -10.30 38.00 4.97
C PHE A 60 -9.71 38.19 6.39
N ILE A 61 -10.48 38.69 7.36
CA ILE A 61 -10.02 38.85 8.76
C ILE A 61 -9.75 37.47 9.39
N ILE A 62 -10.44 36.41 8.95
CA ILE A 62 -10.28 35.05 9.47
C ILE A 62 -9.03 34.37 8.91
N VAL A 63 -8.53 34.78 7.74
CA VAL A 63 -7.43 34.12 7.03
C VAL A 63 -6.15 34.00 7.88
N PRO A 64 -5.66 35.04 8.60
CA PRO A 64 -4.49 34.90 9.46
C PRO A 64 -4.68 33.83 10.56
N PHE A 65 -5.88 33.72 11.13
CA PHE A 65 -6.19 32.73 12.16
C PHE A 65 -6.20 31.30 11.59
N ILE A 66 -6.67 31.12 10.33
CA ILE A 66 -6.59 29.85 9.62
C ILE A 66 -5.13 29.42 9.49
N PHE A 67 -4.26 30.29 8.98
CA PHE A 67 -2.84 29.96 8.80
C PHE A 67 -2.13 29.75 10.14
N LEU A 68 -2.42 30.52 11.17
CA LEU A 68 -1.88 30.32 12.51
C LEU A 68 -2.25 28.93 13.07
N THR A 69 -3.52 28.53 12.92
CA THR A 69 -4.02 27.22 13.33
C THR A 69 -3.32 26.10 12.54
N LEU A 70 -3.19 26.25 11.22
CA LEU A 70 -2.50 25.27 10.37
C LEU A 70 -1.01 25.14 10.71
N ILE A 71 -0.32 26.24 11.00
CA ILE A 71 1.07 26.23 11.46
C ILE A 71 1.19 25.51 12.79
N ALA A 72 0.29 25.79 13.75
CA ALA A 72 0.28 25.10 15.03
C ALA A 72 0.04 23.59 14.89
N LEU A 73 -0.92 23.16 14.05
CA LEU A 73 -1.19 21.76 13.78
C LEU A 73 0.00 21.08 13.09
N GLY A 74 0.62 21.72 12.09
CA GLY A 74 1.82 21.23 11.43
C GLY A 74 2.99 21.05 12.40
N TYR A 75 3.16 21.99 13.34
CA TYR A 75 4.16 21.88 14.40
C TYR A 75 3.90 20.71 15.34
N ILE A 76 2.64 20.49 15.76
CA ILE A 76 2.24 19.36 16.61
C ILE A 76 2.55 18.04 15.90
N VAL A 77 2.16 17.91 14.61
CA VAL A 77 2.46 16.71 13.80
C VAL A 77 3.96 16.48 13.67
N GLY A 78 4.74 17.54 13.46
CA GLY A 78 6.20 17.49 13.43
C GLY A 78 6.81 16.98 14.75
N LYS A 79 6.28 17.39 15.90
CA LYS A 79 6.67 16.86 17.22
C LYS A 79 6.32 15.39 17.38
N CYS A 80 5.13 14.96 16.95
CA CYS A 80 4.73 13.55 16.94
C CYS A 80 5.70 12.71 16.08
N LEU A 81 6.02 13.18 14.88
CA LEU A 81 6.92 12.52 13.94
C LEU A 81 8.37 12.45 14.48
N LYS A 82 8.84 13.49 15.17
CA LYS A 82 10.15 13.51 15.81
C LYS A 82 10.24 12.49 16.95
N LYS A 83 9.15 12.34 17.74
CA LYS A 83 9.07 11.38 18.85
C LYS A 83 8.87 9.93 18.37
N GLN A 84 8.12 9.73 17.29
CA GLN A 84 7.85 8.41 16.71
C GLN A 84 8.04 8.43 15.19
N PRO A 85 9.28 8.24 14.68
CA PRO A 85 9.57 8.31 13.25
C PRO A 85 8.85 7.23 12.40
N MET A 86 8.46 6.10 13.00
CA MET A 86 7.76 5.01 12.32
C MET A 86 6.36 5.39 11.81
N ILE A 87 5.79 6.54 12.24
CA ILE A 87 4.49 7.01 11.74
C ILE A 87 4.60 7.80 10.43
N SER A 88 5.81 8.03 9.91
CA SER A 88 6.03 8.83 8.69
C SER A 88 5.34 8.22 7.47
N GLY A 89 4.71 9.07 6.67
CA GLY A 89 4.09 8.69 5.40
C GLY A 89 2.94 7.69 5.54
N SER A 90 2.84 6.75 4.60
CA SER A 90 1.76 5.77 4.51
C SER A 90 1.71 4.80 5.70
N GLY A 91 2.85 4.23 6.09
CA GLY A 91 2.91 3.14 7.05
C GLY A 91 2.98 1.74 6.42
N ILE A 92 2.58 1.60 5.15
CA ILE A 92 2.64 0.32 4.42
C ILE A 92 4.09 -0.18 4.29
N PRO A 93 5.08 0.65 3.86
CA PRO A 93 6.48 0.23 3.81
C PRO A 93 7.02 -0.21 5.19
N GLN A 94 6.57 0.42 6.27
CA GLN A 94 6.97 0.02 7.61
C GLN A 94 6.41 -1.36 7.98
N VAL A 95 5.16 -1.66 7.62
CA VAL A 95 4.55 -2.98 7.83
C VAL A 95 5.29 -4.05 7.03
N GLU A 96 5.61 -3.78 5.77
CA GLU A 96 6.42 -4.66 4.92
C GLU A 96 7.81 -4.92 5.54
N GLY A 97 8.48 -3.87 6.02
CA GLY A 97 9.77 -3.99 6.71
C GLY A 97 9.71 -4.79 8.02
N ILE A 98 8.57 -4.79 8.73
CA ILE A 98 8.36 -5.61 9.93
C ILE A 98 8.12 -7.07 9.54
N LEU A 99 7.30 -7.33 8.51
CA LEU A 99 7.03 -8.67 8.02
C LEU A 99 8.29 -9.36 7.47
N THR A 100 9.18 -8.60 6.85
CA THR A 100 10.51 -9.06 6.40
C THR A 100 11.57 -9.07 7.50
N ARG A 101 11.23 -8.70 8.75
CA ARG A 101 12.12 -8.60 9.92
C ARG A 101 13.26 -7.57 9.80
N ASN A 102 13.20 -6.70 8.81
CA ASN A 102 14.17 -5.61 8.62
C ASN A 102 13.91 -4.42 9.54
N LEU A 103 12.70 -4.31 10.10
CA LEU A 103 12.29 -3.24 11.02
C LEU A 103 11.67 -3.81 12.29
N LYS A 104 11.82 -3.07 13.39
CA LYS A 104 11.14 -3.35 14.67
C LYS A 104 10.20 -2.21 15.02
N MET A 105 9.04 -2.53 15.58
CA MET A 105 8.01 -1.55 15.92
C MET A 105 7.62 -1.65 17.40
N ASN A 106 7.41 -0.51 18.04
CA ASN A 106 6.66 -0.47 19.29
C ASN A 106 5.18 -0.27 18.92
N TRP A 107 4.43 -1.36 18.83
CA TRP A 107 3.06 -1.39 18.32
C TRP A 107 2.14 -0.35 18.98
N PHE A 108 2.18 -0.20 20.31
CA PHE A 108 1.29 0.71 21.02
C PHE A 108 1.63 2.19 20.77
N SER A 109 2.93 2.52 20.82
CA SER A 109 3.40 3.86 20.56
C SER A 109 3.09 4.28 19.11
N VAL A 110 3.39 3.41 18.13
CA VAL A 110 3.10 3.69 16.72
C VAL A 110 1.60 3.84 16.50
N LEU A 111 0.77 2.96 17.07
CA LEU A 111 -0.69 3.03 16.98
C LEU A 111 -1.22 4.40 17.44
N MET A 112 -0.82 4.85 18.64
CA MET A 112 -1.30 6.10 19.22
C MET A 112 -0.86 7.32 18.42
N TYR A 113 0.44 7.40 18.08
CA TYR A 113 0.95 8.54 17.31
C TYR A 113 0.44 8.56 15.86
N LYS A 114 0.23 7.37 15.23
CA LYS A 114 -0.35 7.28 13.89
C LYS A 114 -1.81 7.70 13.88
N PHE A 115 -2.57 7.25 14.89
CA PHE A 115 -3.97 7.63 15.06
C PHE A 115 -4.13 9.15 15.18
N VAL A 116 -3.42 9.77 16.11
CA VAL A 116 -3.53 11.22 16.35
C VAL A 116 -2.94 12.04 15.19
N GLY A 117 -1.73 11.70 14.75
CA GLY A 117 -1.08 12.42 13.64
C GLY A 117 -1.84 12.30 12.33
N GLY A 118 -2.38 11.11 12.03
CA GLY A 118 -3.23 10.88 10.86
C GLY A 118 -4.53 11.68 10.93
N LEU A 119 -5.20 11.71 12.09
CA LEU A 119 -6.41 12.53 12.31
C LEU A 119 -6.16 14.01 11.99
N ILE A 120 -5.09 14.58 12.55
CA ILE A 120 -4.76 16.00 12.34
C ILE A 120 -4.55 16.29 10.86
N CYS A 121 -3.77 15.46 10.15
CA CYS A 121 -3.50 15.65 8.73
C CYS A 121 -4.77 15.54 7.87
N LEU A 122 -5.59 14.52 8.13
CA LEU A 122 -6.81 14.26 7.35
C LEU A 122 -7.89 15.33 7.61
N CYS A 123 -8.11 15.71 8.88
CA CYS A 123 -9.10 16.73 9.24
C CYS A 123 -8.72 18.11 8.72
N ALA A 124 -7.43 18.46 8.71
CA ALA A 124 -6.96 19.70 8.13
C ALA A 124 -7.09 19.76 6.60
N GLY A 125 -7.34 18.63 5.93
CA GLY A 125 -7.56 18.57 4.48
C GLY A 125 -6.30 18.39 3.65
N LEU A 126 -5.19 17.87 4.22
CA LEU A 126 -4.00 17.54 3.45
C LEU A 126 -4.30 16.49 2.36
N SER A 127 -3.58 16.55 1.24
CA SER A 127 -3.73 15.56 0.16
C SER A 127 -3.07 14.23 0.53
N VAL A 128 -3.65 13.56 1.50
CA VAL A 128 -3.25 12.22 1.98
C VAL A 128 -4.49 11.36 2.24
N GLY A 129 -4.32 10.04 2.13
CA GLY A 129 -5.37 9.06 2.38
C GLY A 129 -5.28 8.46 3.78
N ARG A 130 -6.40 7.96 4.27
CA ARG A 130 -6.53 7.28 5.57
C ARG A 130 -6.12 5.80 5.52
N GLU A 131 -6.02 5.22 4.34
CA GLU A 131 -5.91 3.78 4.12
C GLU A 131 -4.55 3.24 4.59
N GLY A 132 -3.46 3.88 4.18
CA GLY A 132 -2.12 3.53 4.65
C GLY A 132 -2.00 3.58 6.17
N PRO A 133 -2.42 4.67 6.84
CA PRO A 133 -2.54 4.71 8.29
C PRO A 133 -3.38 3.58 8.88
N SER A 134 -4.49 3.20 8.25
CA SER A 134 -5.36 2.10 8.71
C SER A 134 -4.66 0.75 8.62
N VAL A 135 -3.91 0.49 7.55
CA VAL A 135 -3.07 -0.71 7.39
C VAL A 135 -2.03 -0.79 8.51
N GLN A 136 -1.32 0.30 8.79
CA GLN A 136 -0.31 0.34 9.85
C GLN A 136 -0.93 0.19 11.24
N MET A 137 -2.03 0.87 11.53
CA MET A 137 -2.74 0.72 12.81
C MET A 137 -3.26 -0.70 13.01
N GLY A 138 -3.80 -1.31 11.95
CA GLY A 138 -4.21 -2.71 11.96
C GLY A 138 -3.06 -3.67 12.24
N ALA A 139 -1.93 -3.48 11.57
CA ALA A 139 -0.70 -4.25 11.81
C ALA A 139 -0.21 -4.11 13.26
N CYS A 140 -0.24 -2.89 13.82
CA CYS A 140 0.07 -2.64 15.23
C CYS A 140 -0.81 -3.45 16.18
N ILE A 141 -2.12 -3.50 15.92
CA ILE A 141 -3.07 -4.28 16.73
C ILE A 141 -2.78 -5.77 16.59
N GLY A 142 -2.49 -6.26 15.39
CA GLY A 142 -2.09 -7.65 15.14
C GLY A 142 -0.85 -8.05 15.95
N GLU A 143 0.20 -7.21 15.95
CA GLU A 143 1.40 -7.37 16.77
C GLU A 143 1.07 -7.34 18.28
N GLY A 144 0.23 -6.37 18.70
CA GLY A 144 -0.18 -6.24 20.10
C GLY A 144 -0.93 -7.46 20.62
N VAL A 145 -1.88 -7.99 19.85
CA VAL A 145 -2.62 -9.23 20.19
C VAL A 145 -1.67 -10.41 20.25
N SER A 146 -0.77 -10.55 19.26
CA SER A 146 0.22 -11.64 19.23
C SER A 146 1.10 -11.65 20.46
N LYS A 147 1.66 -10.50 20.86
CA LYS A 147 2.53 -10.38 22.04
C LYS A 147 1.79 -10.67 23.34
N ASN A 148 0.55 -10.19 23.48
CA ASN A 148 -0.26 -10.46 24.68
C ASN A 148 -0.61 -11.95 24.82
N LEU A 149 -0.86 -12.63 23.70
CA LEU A 149 -1.15 -14.07 23.67
C LEU A 149 0.11 -14.95 23.65
N LYS A 150 1.30 -14.35 23.69
CA LYS A 150 2.62 -15.04 23.65
C LYS A 150 2.72 -16.02 22.47
N ASN A 151 2.30 -15.57 21.30
CA ASN A 151 2.41 -16.35 20.07
C ASN A 151 3.86 -16.51 19.62
N LEU A 152 4.11 -17.52 18.76
CA LEU A 152 5.42 -17.72 18.14
C LEU A 152 5.63 -16.66 17.02
N ASP A 153 6.89 -16.41 16.68
CA ASP A 153 7.29 -15.41 15.68
C ASP A 153 6.60 -15.57 14.32
N ASN A 154 6.36 -16.81 13.87
CA ASN A 154 5.64 -17.06 12.62
C ASN A 154 4.15 -16.76 12.76
N GLU A 155 3.54 -17.06 13.91
CA GLU A 155 2.14 -16.71 14.21
C GLU A 155 1.97 -15.20 14.32
N GLU A 156 2.97 -14.50 14.85
CA GLU A 156 2.99 -13.03 14.92
C GLU A 156 2.91 -12.40 13.53
N LYS A 157 3.71 -12.90 12.56
CA LYS A 157 3.65 -12.43 11.16
C LYS A 157 2.25 -12.59 10.56
N TYR A 158 1.60 -13.73 10.77
CA TYR A 158 0.23 -13.96 10.29
C TYR A 158 -0.77 -12.97 10.90
N LEU A 159 -0.66 -12.68 12.19
CA LEU A 159 -1.55 -11.73 12.87
C LEU A 159 -1.28 -10.27 12.48
N ILE A 160 -0.03 -9.89 12.24
CA ILE A 160 0.33 -8.58 11.68
C ILE A 160 -0.29 -8.41 10.29
N THR A 161 -0.17 -9.43 9.43
CA THR A 161 -0.77 -9.44 8.08
C THR A 161 -2.30 -9.39 8.16
N SER A 162 -2.90 -10.17 9.06
CA SER A 162 -4.35 -10.16 9.31
C SER A 162 -4.83 -8.79 9.77
N GLY A 163 -4.07 -8.14 10.66
CA GLY A 163 -4.38 -6.79 11.12
C GLY A 163 -4.26 -5.75 10.00
N ALA A 164 -3.24 -5.83 9.17
CA ALA A 164 -3.06 -4.97 8.00
C ALA A 164 -4.22 -5.10 7.00
N SER A 165 -4.63 -6.35 6.71
CA SER A 165 -5.78 -6.69 5.88
C SER A 165 -7.09 -6.12 6.45
N ALA A 166 -7.34 -6.33 7.74
CA ALA A 166 -8.49 -5.82 8.46
C ALA A 166 -8.55 -4.27 8.47
N GLY A 167 -7.39 -3.62 8.58
CA GLY A 167 -7.25 -2.17 8.54
C GLY A 167 -7.70 -1.57 7.22
N LEU A 168 -7.28 -2.17 6.08
CA LEU A 168 -7.70 -1.74 4.76
C LEU A 168 -9.19 -2.02 4.53
N SER A 169 -9.65 -3.21 4.93
CA SER A 169 -11.05 -3.63 4.84
C SER A 169 -11.99 -2.64 5.52
N ALA A 170 -11.75 -2.31 6.79
CA ALA A 170 -12.57 -1.37 7.55
C ALA A 170 -12.48 0.07 7.02
N ALA A 171 -11.37 0.46 6.36
CA ALA A 171 -11.23 1.78 5.78
C ALA A 171 -12.10 1.97 4.54
N PHE A 172 -12.30 0.92 3.72
CA PHE A 172 -13.00 0.99 2.44
C PHE A 172 -14.35 0.28 2.37
N ASN A 173 -14.72 -0.50 3.39
CA ASN A 173 -15.82 -1.47 3.35
C ASN A 173 -15.59 -2.54 2.24
N ALA A 174 -14.34 -2.97 2.06
CA ALA A 174 -13.86 -3.81 0.97
C ALA A 174 -13.02 -4.98 1.50
N PRO A 175 -13.68 -6.06 1.99
CA PRO A 175 -13.00 -7.16 2.69
C PRO A 175 -12.08 -7.98 1.77
N LEU A 176 -12.47 -8.29 0.55
CA LEU A 176 -11.63 -9.05 -0.37
C LEU A 176 -10.41 -8.27 -0.82
N SER A 177 -10.57 -6.96 -1.02
CA SER A 177 -9.47 -6.05 -1.34
C SER A 177 -8.44 -5.99 -0.23
N GLY A 178 -8.88 -5.95 1.03
CA GLY A 178 -7.99 -6.01 2.19
C GLY A 178 -7.16 -7.27 2.22
N VAL A 179 -7.77 -8.43 1.92
CA VAL A 179 -7.08 -9.71 1.83
C VAL A 179 -6.08 -9.72 0.68
N MET A 180 -6.51 -9.34 -0.53
CA MET A 180 -5.64 -9.36 -1.70
C MET A 180 -4.45 -8.42 -1.55
N PHE A 181 -4.66 -7.21 -1.04
CA PHE A 181 -3.59 -6.28 -0.73
C PHE A 181 -2.57 -6.87 0.27
N ALA A 182 -3.06 -7.55 1.31
CA ALA A 182 -2.18 -8.16 2.29
C ALA A 182 -1.34 -9.30 1.70
N LEU A 183 -1.89 -10.06 0.74
CA LEU A 183 -1.18 -11.17 0.09
C LEU A 183 -0.26 -10.70 -1.05
N GLU A 184 -0.75 -9.81 -1.91
CA GLU A 184 -0.04 -9.38 -3.12
C GLU A 184 1.04 -8.34 -2.81
N GLU A 185 0.78 -7.43 -1.85
CA GLU A 185 1.68 -6.31 -1.56
C GLU A 185 2.41 -6.44 -0.21
N ALA A 186 1.69 -6.66 0.90
CA ALA A 186 2.29 -6.57 2.22
C ALA A 186 3.09 -7.80 2.62
N HIS A 187 2.51 -9.00 2.44
CA HIS A 187 3.14 -10.28 2.83
C HIS A 187 3.89 -10.95 1.68
N LYS A 188 3.46 -10.68 0.43
CA LYS A 188 4.02 -11.25 -0.82
C LYS A 188 4.09 -12.78 -0.81
N ASN A 189 3.11 -13.43 -0.14
CA ASN A 189 3.01 -14.87 -0.02
C ASN A 189 1.55 -15.33 0.03
N PHE A 190 1.17 -16.23 -0.86
CA PHE A 190 -0.18 -16.79 -1.01
C PHE A 190 -0.38 -18.11 -0.23
N SER A 191 0.19 -18.21 0.97
CA SER A 191 -0.02 -19.37 1.84
C SER A 191 -1.49 -19.50 2.25
N PRO A 192 -2.07 -20.73 2.29
CA PRO A 192 -3.44 -20.96 2.75
C PRO A 192 -3.70 -20.48 4.19
N LEU A 193 -2.69 -20.50 5.07
CA LEU A 193 -2.79 -19.99 6.43
C LEU A 193 -2.90 -18.48 6.47
N VAL A 194 -2.08 -17.78 5.66
CA VAL A 194 -2.12 -16.32 5.53
C VAL A 194 -3.46 -15.90 4.95
N LEU A 195 -3.91 -16.55 3.85
CA LEU A 195 -5.19 -16.26 3.22
C LEU A 195 -6.35 -16.41 4.21
N THR A 196 -6.43 -17.55 4.91
CA THR A 196 -7.54 -17.82 5.84
C THR A 196 -7.54 -16.83 7.01
N SER A 197 -6.37 -16.55 7.60
CA SER A 197 -6.26 -15.62 8.74
C SER A 197 -6.59 -14.18 8.33
N ALA A 198 -6.08 -13.72 7.19
CA ALA A 198 -6.38 -12.41 6.64
C ALA A 198 -7.87 -12.26 6.29
N MET A 199 -8.49 -13.32 5.71
CA MET A 199 -9.92 -13.35 5.35
C MET A 199 -10.80 -13.21 6.60
N ILE A 200 -10.54 -13.99 7.66
CA ILE A 200 -11.30 -13.92 8.91
C ILE A 200 -11.20 -12.52 9.52
N ALA A 201 -10.00 -11.98 9.64
CA ALA A 201 -9.80 -10.65 10.22
C ALA A 201 -10.45 -9.55 9.37
N SER A 202 -10.31 -9.64 8.04
CA SER A 202 -10.87 -8.67 7.08
C SER A 202 -12.39 -8.64 7.12
N ILE A 203 -13.05 -9.81 7.05
CA ILE A 203 -14.51 -9.92 7.11
C ILE A 203 -15.03 -9.44 8.48
N SER A 204 -14.36 -9.80 9.57
CA SER A 204 -14.75 -9.37 10.91
C SER A 204 -14.66 -7.85 11.07
N ALA A 205 -13.59 -7.23 10.55
CA ALA A 205 -13.42 -5.78 10.60
C ALA A 205 -14.45 -5.04 9.72
N ASP A 206 -14.75 -5.59 8.53
CA ASP A 206 -15.76 -5.06 7.63
C ASP A 206 -17.16 -5.18 8.24
N PHE A 207 -17.47 -6.31 8.88
CA PHE A 207 -18.71 -6.48 9.61
C PHE A 207 -18.91 -5.40 10.68
N VAL A 208 -17.87 -5.15 11.49
CA VAL A 208 -17.89 -4.06 12.48
C VAL A 208 -18.08 -2.71 11.80
N SER A 209 -17.32 -2.43 10.73
CA SER A 209 -17.43 -1.16 9.99
C SER A 209 -18.82 -0.93 9.42
N LYS A 210 -19.45 -1.96 8.87
CA LYS A 210 -20.79 -1.89 8.26
C LYS A 210 -21.91 -1.65 9.26
N GLN A 211 -21.72 -2.01 10.55
CA GLN A 211 -22.69 -1.66 11.60
C GLN A 211 -22.82 -0.13 11.79
N PHE A 212 -21.75 0.62 11.52
CA PHE A 212 -21.72 2.08 11.71
C PHE A 212 -21.95 2.87 10.41
N PHE A 213 -21.46 2.37 9.28
CA PHE A 213 -21.46 3.08 7.99
C PHE A 213 -22.43 2.48 6.95
N GLY A 214 -23.10 1.38 7.29
CA GLY A 214 -24.05 0.70 6.40
C GLY A 214 -23.35 -0.12 5.29
N LEU A 215 -24.19 -0.64 4.38
CA LEU A 215 -23.78 -1.55 3.30
C LEU A 215 -23.42 -0.82 1.99
N ILE A 216 -23.50 0.53 1.96
CA ILE A 216 -23.25 1.31 0.75
C ILE A 216 -21.74 1.27 0.44
N PRO A 217 -21.36 1.00 -0.82
CA PRO A 217 -19.97 1.08 -1.26
C PRO A 217 -19.38 2.46 -1.03
N SER A 218 -18.06 2.55 -0.83
CA SER A 218 -17.38 3.83 -0.60
C SER A 218 -17.49 4.79 -1.78
N LEU A 219 -17.59 4.28 -3.01
CA LEU A 219 -17.87 5.03 -4.22
C LEU A 219 -19.07 4.36 -4.90
N ASP A 220 -20.26 4.95 -4.83
CA ASP A 220 -21.46 4.30 -5.38
C ASP A 220 -21.58 4.52 -6.91
N PHE A 221 -21.12 3.53 -7.67
CA PHE A 221 -21.22 3.45 -9.13
C PHE A 221 -22.06 2.23 -9.59
N ARG A 222 -22.89 1.66 -8.74
CA ARG A 222 -23.68 0.44 -9.03
C ARG A 222 -24.60 0.54 -10.25
N LYS A 223 -25.04 1.76 -10.60
CA LYS A 223 -25.95 2.02 -11.73
C LYS A 223 -25.23 2.32 -13.04
N VAL A 224 -23.90 2.23 -13.08
CA VAL A 224 -23.13 2.50 -14.29
C VAL A 224 -23.14 1.29 -15.19
N GLU A 225 -23.59 1.47 -16.44
CA GLU A 225 -23.57 0.43 -17.44
C GLU A 225 -22.14 0.16 -17.94
N PRO A 226 -21.77 -1.10 -18.24
CA PRO A 226 -20.45 -1.43 -18.74
C PRO A 226 -20.21 -0.87 -20.14
N LEU A 227 -18.96 -0.55 -20.43
CA LEU A 227 -18.55 -0.09 -21.76
C LEU A 227 -18.81 -1.21 -22.80
N PRO A 228 -19.46 -0.91 -23.95
CA PRO A 228 -19.67 -1.88 -25.01
C PRO A 228 -18.36 -2.44 -25.58
N LEU A 229 -18.33 -3.73 -25.93
CA LEU A 229 -17.12 -4.42 -26.45
C LEU A 229 -16.52 -3.72 -27.68
N LYS A 230 -17.34 -3.13 -28.54
CA LYS A 230 -16.89 -2.37 -29.72
C LYS A 230 -15.93 -1.20 -29.36
N ASN A 231 -16.01 -0.71 -28.13
CA ASN A 231 -15.21 0.42 -27.65
C ASN A 231 -13.97 -0.04 -26.86
N TYR A 232 -13.70 -1.35 -26.73
CA TYR A 232 -12.57 -1.87 -25.93
C TYR A 232 -11.19 -1.48 -26.46
N TRP A 233 -11.07 -1.09 -27.72
CA TRP A 233 -9.82 -0.53 -28.25
C TRP A 233 -9.37 0.73 -27.48
N THR A 234 -10.32 1.52 -26.92
CA THR A 234 -10.02 2.70 -26.10
C THR A 234 -9.32 2.33 -24.79
N LEU A 235 -9.53 1.11 -24.26
CA LEU A 235 -8.92 0.63 -23.04
C LEU A 235 -7.42 0.46 -23.18
N ILE A 236 -6.94 0.13 -24.38
CA ILE A 236 -5.48 0.02 -24.66
C ILE A 236 -4.85 1.40 -24.54
N ILE A 237 -5.43 2.41 -25.17
CA ILE A 237 -4.94 3.79 -25.12
C ILE A 237 -5.02 4.34 -23.69
N LEU A 238 -6.14 4.11 -23.00
CA LEU A 238 -6.32 4.50 -21.61
C LEU A 238 -5.25 3.87 -20.72
N GLY A 239 -5.02 2.55 -20.85
CA GLY A 239 -4.03 1.83 -20.07
C GLY A 239 -2.61 2.37 -20.25
N ILE A 240 -2.22 2.68 -21.48
CA ILE A 240 -0.90 3.28 -21.78
C ILE A 240 -0.77 4.66 -21.12
N ILE A 241 -1.74 5.54 -21.31
CA ILE A 241 -1.68 6.90 -20.73
C ILE A 241 -1.66 6.86 -19.21
N ILE A 242 -2.48 6.00 -18.61
CA ILE A 242 -2.53 5.81 -17.16
C ILE A 242 -1.23 5.20 -16.64
N GLY A 243 -0.63 4.25 -17.36
CA GLY A 243 0.69 3.70 -17.04
C GLY A 243 1.78 4.78 -16.98
N ILE A 244 1.82 5.66 -17.99
CA ILE A 244 2.74 6.82 -18.01
C ILE A 244 2.47 7.77 -16.85
N SER A 245 1.20 8.06 -16.56
CA SER A 245 0.79 8.89 -15.43
C SER A 245 1.30 8.32 -14.09
N GLY A 246 1.22 6.99 -13.91
CA GLY A 246 1.73 6.31 -12.72
C GLY A 246 3.25 6.42 -12.57
N VAL A 247 4.00 6.33 -13.68
CA VAL A 247 5.47 6.55 -13.66
C VAL A 247 5.80 7.98 -13.23
N ILE A 248 5.05 8.97 -13.73
CA ILE A 248 5.21 10.38 -13.34
C ILE A 248 4.94 10.54 -11.85
N PHE A 249 3.89 9.87 -11.33
CA PHE A 249 3.54 9.89 -9.92
C PHE A 249 4.69 9.34 -9.05
N ASN A 250 5.19 8.13 -9.35
CA ASN A 250 6.27 7.50 -8.60
C ASN A 250 7.53 8.36 -8.57
N LYS A 251 7.98 8.83 -9.75
CA LYS A 251 9.15 9.72 -9.87
C LYS A 251 8.93 11.03 -9.11
N GLY A 252 7.73 11.61 -9.17
CA GLY A 252 7.39 12.86 -8.48
C GLY A 252 7.43 12.71 -6.95
N ILE A 253 6.80 11.67 -6.40
CA ILE A 253 6.83 11.36 -4.97
C ILE A 253 8.26 11.16 -4.48
N LEU A 254 9.03 10.30 -5.14
CA LEU A 254 10.41 9.98 -4.75
C LEU A 254 11.32 11.21 -4.86
N LYS A 255 11.17 12.04 -5.90
CA LYS A 255 11.94 13.28 -6.08
C LYS A 255 11.62 14.29 -4.97
N THR A 256 10.33 14.50 -4.68
CA THR A 256 9.92 15.46 -3.64
C THR A 256 10.38 15.01 -2.25
N GLN A 257 10.28 13.72 -1.93
CA GLN A 257 10.82 13.17 -0.70
C GLN A 257 12.34 13.39 -0.58
N SER A 258 13.08 13.22 -1.69
CA SER A 258 14.52 13.49 -1.73
C SER A 258 14.84 14.98 -1.51
N LEU A 259 14.02 15.90 -2.05
CA LEU A 259 14.18 17.33 -1.82
C LEU A 259 13.97 17.68 -0.34
N PHE A 260 12.93 17.13 0.29
CA PHE A 260 12.74 17.32 1.74
C PHE A 260 13.87 16.69 2.57
N LYS A 261 14.40 15.50 2.16
CA LYS A 261 15.56 14.86 2.84
C LYS A 261 16.80 15.75 2.75
N LYS A 262 17.09 16.33 1.58
CA LYS A 262 18.26 17.21 1.36
C LYS A 262 18.13 18.58 2.06
N SER A 263 16.93 19.05 2.33
CA SER A 263 16.73 20.33 3.01
C SER A 263 17.25 20.27 4.45
N LYS A 264 17.93 21.33 4.91
CA LYS A 264 18.44 21.49 6.29
C LYS A 264 17.35 21.88 7.30
N LEU A 265 16.07 21.91 6.89
CA LEU A 265 14.94 22.28 7.73
C LEU A 265 14.71 21.24 8.83
N SER A 266 14.25 21.70 9.99
CA SER A 266 13.83 20.80 11.07
C SER A 266 12.58 19.98 10.66
N ILE A 267 12.34 18.84 11.31
CA ILE A 267 11.18 17.98 11.01
C ILE A 267 9.87 18.77 11.20
N GLU A 268 9.82 19.62 12.22
CA GLU A 268 8.67 20.44 12.53
C GLU A 268 8.35 21.41 11.38
N ILE A 269 9.36 22.09 10.82
CA ILE A 269 9.18 23.00 9.68
C ILE A 269 8.76 22.24 8.43
N LYS A 270 9.35 21.07 8.16
CA LYS A 270 8.97 20.21 7.04
C LYS A 270 7.48 19.83 7.10
N CYS A 271 6.95 19.58 8.30
CA CYS A 271 5.54 19.27 8.49
C CYS A 271 4.64 20.51 8.37
N ILE A 272 5.11 21.72 8.71
CA ILE A 272 4.32 22.96 8.57
C ILE A 272 4.06 23.30 7.10
N ILE A 273 5.02 23.06 6.20
CA ILE A 273 4.90 23.40 4.77
C ILE A 273 3.61 22.84 4.13
N PRO A 274 3.27 21.54 4.20
CA PRO A 274 2.06 21.02 3.60
C PRO A 274 0.79 21.59 4.24
N PHE A 275 0.78 21.94 5.54
CA PHE A 275 -0.37 22.58 6.18
C PHE A 275 -0.60 24.00 5.64
N VAL A 276 0.45 24.78 5.47
CA VAL A 276 0.35 26.11 4.87
C VAL A 276 -0.17 26.03 3.43
N ILE A 277 0.36 25.11 2.63
CA ILE A 277 -0.11 24.88 1.25
C ILE A 277 -1.57 24.44 1.25
N THR A 278 -1.99 23.59 2.21
CA THR A 278 -3.39 23.22 2.38
C THR A 278 -4.27 24.45 2.59
N GLY A 279 -3.85 25.43 3.39
CA GLY A 279 -4.56 26.69 3.56
C GLY A 279 -4.70 27.48 2.25
N VAL A 280 -3.64 27.54 1.44
CA VAL A 280 -3.68 28.20 0.12
C VAL A 280 -4.65 27.47 -0.81
N VAL A 281 -4.55 26.13 -0.93
CA VAL A 281 -5.44 25.31 -1.76
C VAL A 281 -6.89 25.44 -1.29
N ALA A 282 -7.14 25.47 0.02
CA ALA A 282 -8.46 25.62 0.60
C ALA A 282 -9.14 26.95 0.20
N LEU A 283 -8.37 28.01 0.12
CA LEU A 283 -8.89 29.32 -0.28
C LEU A 283 -9.13 29.43 -1.79
N ILE A 284 -8.38 28.74 -2.64
CA ILE A 284 -8.49 28.82 -4.10
C ILE A 284 -9.42 27.71 -4.64
N TYR A 285 -9.11 26.44 -4.36
CA TYR A 285 -9.80 25.25 -4.91
C TYR A 285 -10.11 24.22 -3.80
N PRO A 286 -11.11 24.48 -2.92
CA PRO A 286 -11.40 23.59 -1.78
C PRO A 286 -11.79 22.17 -2.18
N ILE A 287 -12.26 21.93 -3.39
CA ILE A 287 -12.59 20.61 -3.93
C ILE A 287 -11.35 19.68 -4.04
N LEU A 288 -10.13 20.25 -4.09
CA LEU A 288 -8.87 19.49 -4.15
C LEU A 288 -8.38 19.03 -2.79
N LEU A 289 -9.01 19.45 -1.69
CA LEU A 289 -8.61 19.09 -0.34
C LEU A 289 -8.80 17.60 -0.03
N GLY A 290 -8.07 17.14 0.98
CA GLY A 290 -8.15 15.79 1.52
C GLY A 290 -7.72 14.72 0.51
N GLY A 291 -8.08 13.48 0.77
CA GLY A 291 -7.83 12.34 -0.12
C GLY A 291 -8.44 12.49 -1.51
N GLY A 292 -9.59 13.19 -1.60
CA GLY A 292 -10.28 13.52 -2.84
C GLY A 292 -11.53 12.68 -3.15
N HIS A 293 -12.12 12.08 -2.12
CA HIS A 293 -13.41 11.38 -2.26
C HIS A 293 -14.48 12.28 -2.90
N ASP A 294 -14.63 13.50 -2.38
CA ASP A 294 -15.64 14.45 -2.87
C ASP A 294 -15.35 14.88 -4.30
N LEU A 295 -14.07 14.93 -4.70
CA LEU A 295 -13.69 15.21 -6.07
C LEU A 295 -14.11 14.08 -7.03
N ILE A 296 -13.92 12.80 -6.66
CA ILE A 296 -14.39 11.67 -7.49
C ILE A 296 -15.92 11.74 -7.64
N MET A 297 -16.64 12.02 -6.57
CA MET A 297 -18.10 12.14 -6.62
C MET A 297 -18.54 13.34 -7.48
N ALA A 298 -17.83 14.46 -7.40
CA ALA A 298 -18.08 15.61 -8.25
C ALA A 298 -17.82 15.32 -9.74
N LEU A 299 -16.78 14.52 -10.07
CA LEU A 299 -16.52 14.08 -11.45
C LEU A 299 -17.65 13.21 -12.02
N LYS A 300 -18.39 12.50 -11.16
CA LYS A 300 -19.57 11.72 -11.55
C LYS A 300 -20.79 12.61 -11.84
N GLU A 301 -20.97 13.68 -11.06
CA GLU A 301 -22.19 14.50 -11.05
C GLU A 301 -22.11 15.74 -11.95
N GLN A 302 -20.90 16.24 -12.19
CA GLN A 302 -20.66 17.51 -12.86
C GLN A 302 -19.78 17.34 -14.10
N ASN A 303 -20.11 18.07 -15.15
CA ASN A 303 -19.29 18.13 -16.36
C ASN A 303 -18.22 19.22 -16.21
N PHE A 304 -16.98 18.84 -16.18
CA PHE A 304 -15.84 19.75 -16.15
C PHE A 304 -15.29 19.96 -17.55
N THR A 305 -14.80 21.17 -17.83
CA THR A 305 -14.11 21.46 -19.10
C THR A 305 -12.69 20.86 -19.08
N VAL A 306 -12.14 20.61 -20.27
CA VAL A 306 -10.76 20.09 -20.46
C VAL A 306 -9.74 20.94 -19.69
N THR A 307 -9.88 22.27 -19.74
CA THR A 307 -8.98 23.21 -19.06
C THR A 307 -9.02 23.05 -17.54
N VAL A 308 -10.21 22.90 -16.96
CA VAL A 308 -10.40 22.70 -15.51
C VAL A 308 -9.82 21.36 -15.09
N LEU A 309 -10.09 20.27 -15.83
CA LEU A 309 -9.53 18.94 -15.54
C LEU A 309 -8.01 18.96 -15.57
N PHE A 310 -7.40 19.58 -16.59
CA PHE A 310 -5.96 19.70 -16.70
C PHE A 310 -5.35 20.47 -15.52
N THR A 311 -5.99 21.58 -15.11
CA THR A 311 -5.58 22.37 -13.95
C THR A 311 -5.67 21.54 -12.66
N PHE A 312 -6.76 20.77 -12.47
CA PHE A 312 -6.95 19.93 -11.31
C PHE A 312 -5.94 18.78 -11.26
N ILE A 313 -5.60 18.16 -12.40
CA ILE A 313 -4.58 17.14 -12.50
C ILE A 313 -3.25 17.70 -11.99
N ILE A 314 -2.75 18.81 -12.54
CA ILE A 314 -1.46 19.40 -12.16
C ILE A 314 -1.49 19.82 -10.69
N ALA A 315 -2.52 20.53 -10.25
CA ALA A 315 -2.64 20.99 -8.87
C ALA A 315 -2.67 19.83 -7.88
N LYS A 316 -3.41 18.75 -8.18
CA LYS A 316 -3.52 17.57 -7.32
C LYS A 316 -2.22 16.78 -7.25
N PHE A 317 -1.50 16.61 -8.39
CA PHE A 317 -0.16 16.03 -8.41
C PHE A 317 0.79 16.79 -7.49
N LEU A 318 0.93 18.09 -7.67
CA LEU A 318 1.85 18.92 -6.89
C LEU A 318 1.47 18.93 -5.41
N PHE A 319 0.18 19.06 -5.10
CA PHE A 319 -0.31 19.07 -3.72
C PHE A 319 -0.04 17.73 -3.03
N THR A 320 -0.28 16.61 -3.70
CA THR A 320 0.02 15.28 -3.17
C THR A 320 1.53 15.07 -2.98
N PHE A 321 2.34 15.49 -3.95
CA PHE A 321 3.80 15.38 -3.85
C PHE A 321 4.34 16.12 -2.63
N ILE A 322 3.87 17.34 -2.38
CA ILE A 322 4.33 18.13 -1.24
C ILE A 322 3.83 17.55 0.07
N CYS A 323 2.54 17.16 0.16
CA CYS A 323 1.99 16.57 1.37
C CYS A 323 2.72 15.29 1.74
N PHE A 324 2.85 14.35 0.83
CA PHE A 324 3.48 13.06 1.11
C PHE A 324 5.01 13.18 1.25
N GLY A 325 5.65 13.99 0.39
CA GLY A 325 7.11 14.20 0.39
C GLY A 325 7.64 14.77 1.69
N SER A 326 6.85 15.56 2.42
CA SER A 326 7.22 16.12 3.73
C SER A 326 7.32 15.07 4.84
N GLY A 327 6.74 13.87 4.64
CA GLY A 327 6.73 12.78 5.59
C GLY A 327 5.62 12.83 6.64
N VAL A 328 4.61 13.71 6.50
CA VAL A 328 3.44 13.74 7.39
C VAL A 328 2.72 12.38 7.42
N PRO A 329 2.11 11.99 8.55
CA PRO A 329 1.33 10.76 8.65
C PRO A 329 0.12 10.78 7.71
N GLY A 330 0.12 9.92 6.69
CA GLY A 330 -0.95 9.82 5.71
C GLY A 330 -0.53 9.00 4.50
N GLY A 331 -1.49 8.33 3.85
CA GLY A 331 -1.25 7.45 2.70
C GLY A 331 -1.31 8.18 1.36
N ILE A 332 -0.76 7.54 0.32
CA ILE A 332 -0.89 7.98 -1.07
C ILE A 332 -2.04 7.25 -1.80
N PHE A 333 -2.63 6.27 -1.16
CA PHE A 333 -3.55 5.32 -1.77
C PHE A 333 -4.79 6.00 -2.40
N PHE A 334 -5.55 6.78 -1.62
CA PHE A 334 -6.70 7.51 -2.16
C PHE A 334 -6.30 8.63 -3.13
N PRO A 335 -5.29 9.46 -2.84
CA PRO A 335 -4.80 10.46 -3.80
C PRO A 335 -4.42 9.89 -5.17
N LEU A 336 -3.82 8.68 -5.23
CA LEU A 336 -3.51 8.06 -6.52
C LEU A 336 -4.77 7.62 -7.29
N LEU A 337 -5.83 7.15 -6.60
CA LEU A 337 -7.12 6.84 -7.24
C LEU A 337 -7.76 8.09 -7.83
N VAL A 338 -7.73 9.20 -7.10
CA VAL A 338 -8.26 10.49 -7.57
C VAL A 338 -7.53 11.00 -8.81
N LEU A 339 -6.22 10.86 -8.85
CA LEU A 339 -5.43 11.23 -10.03
C LEU A 339 -5.78 10.34 -11.22
N GLY A 340 -5.94 9.03 -11.00
CA GLY A 340 -6.48 8.12 -12.01
C GLY A 340 -7.85 8.56 -12.51
N ALA A 341 -8.77 8.90 -11.60
CA ALA A 341 -10.11 9.39 -11.92
C ALA A 341 -10.09 10.67 -12.77
N LEU A 342 -9.25 11.65 -12.40
CA LEU A 342 -9.11 12.91 -13.16
C LEU A 342 -8.57 12.68 -14.57
N VAL A 343 -7.51 11.86 -14.71
CA VAL A 343 -6.96 11.51 -16.03
C VAL A 343 -7.97 10.70 -16.84
N GLY A 344 -8.68 9.75 -16.20
CA GLY A 344 -9.73 8.97 -16.84
C GLY A 344 -10.88 9.83 -17.35
N ASN A 345 -11.33 10.81 -16.56
CA ASN A 345 -12.36 11.76 -16.98
C ASN A 345 -11.89 12.60 -18.19
N LEU A 346 -10.66 13.13 -18.15
CA LEU A 346 -10.09 13.88 -19.26
C LEU A 346 -10.03 13.05 -20.54
N ILE A 347 -9.56 11.82 -20.48
CA ILE A 347 -9.46 10.91 -21.64
C ILE A 347 -10.87 10.51 -22.12
N GLY A 348 -11.79 10.20 -21.20
CA GLY A 348 -13.19 9.92 -21.52
C GLY A 348 -13.82 11.08 -22.29
N LEU A 349 -13.62 12.32 -21.84
CA LEU A 349 -14.11 13.53 -22.50
C LEU A 349 -13.52 13.70 -23.91
N LEU A 350 -12.21 13.40 -24.09
CA LEU A 350 -11.59 13.45 -25.41
C LEU A 350 -12.16 12.36 -26.34
N PHE A 351 -12.41 11.15 -25.84
CA PHE A 351 -13.01 10.08 -26.63
C PHE A 351 -14.46 10.39 -27.05
N THR A 352 -15.25 11.01 -26.17
CA THR A 352 -16.61 11.41 -26.51
C THR A 352 -16.62 12.55 -27.54
N THR A 353 -15.72 13.51 -27.42
CA THR A 353 -15.64 14.67 -28.28
C THR A 353 -15.15 14.34 -29.71
N TYR A 354 -14.09 13.51 -29.81
CA TYR A 354 -13.40 13.28 -31.09
C TYR A 354 -13.76 11.95 -31.76
N PHE A 355 -14.21 10.94 -31.00
CA PHE A 355 -14.47 9.60 -31.52
C PHE A 355 -15.95 9.20 -31.47
N GLY A 356 -16.83 10.10 -31.05
CA GLY A 356 -18.29 9.87 -31.05
C GLY A 356 -18.74 8.80 -30.04
N ILE A 357 -17.99 8.55 -28.98
CA ILE A 357 -18.41 7.68 -27.86
C ILE A 357 -19.45 8.45 -27.05
N ASP A 358 -20.52 7.77 -26.62
CA ASP A 358 -21.58 8.40 -25.83
C ASP A 358 -21.02 8.93 -24.48
N ASN A 359 -21.47 10.12 -24.11
CA ASN A 359 -21.07 10.81 -22.88
C ASN A 359 -21.37 9.99 -21.60
N THR A 360 -22.37 9.11 -21.65
CA THR A 360 -22.71 8.22 -20.53
C THR A 360 -21.54 7.31 -20.10
N TYR A 361 -20.61 7.01 -21.03
CA TYR A 361 -19.45 6.16 -20.77
C TYR A 361 -18.25 6.90 -20.18
N ILE A 362 -18.27 8.22 -20.00
CA ILE A 362 -17.18 8.96 -19.35
C ILE A 362 -16.91 8.38 -17.95
N ILE A 363 -17.97 8.02 -17.23
CA ILE A 363 -17.86 7.42 -15.89
C ILE A 363 -17.10 6.09 -15.92
N ASN A 364 -17.22 5.29 -16.98
CA ASN A 364 -16.44 4.06 -17.16
C ASN A 364 -14.95 4.37 -17.21
N PHE A 365 -14.54 5.39 -17.97
CA PHE A 365 -13.12 5.79 -18.04
C PHE A 365 -12.58 6.24 -16.68
N ILE A 366 -13.41 6.90 -15.85
CA ILE A 366 -13.05 7.27 -14.47
C ILE A 366 -12.77 6.01 -13.65
N ILE A 367 -13.70 5.03 -13.63
CA ILE A 367 -13.59 3.80 -12.86
C ILE A 367 -12.36 2.98 -13.30
N LEU A 368 -12.21 2.80 -14.61
CA LEU A 368 -11.15 1.98 -15.18
C LEU A 368 -9.76 2.59 -14.96
N ALA A 369 -9.67 3.92 -15.08
CA ALA A 369 -8.43 4.65 -14.85
C ALA A 369 -7.96 4.61 -13.39
N MET A 370 -8.88 4.59 -12.40
CA MET A 370 -8.53 4.41 -11.00
C MET A 370 -7.79 3.08 -10.79
N ALA A 371 -8.30 1.98 -11.35
CA ALA A 371 -7.66 0.67 -11.23
C ALA A 371 -6.30 0.62 -11.94
N GLY A 372 -6.24 1.13 -13.17
CA GLY A 372 -4.97 1.18 -13.92
C GLY A 372 -3.90 2.03 -13.24
N HIS A 373 -4.28 3.18 -12.68
CA HIS A 373 -3.33 4.06 -11.98
C HIS A 373 -2.79 3.40 -10.70
N PHE A 374 -3.65 2.70 -9.97
CA PHE A 374 -3.21 1.89 -8.84
C PHE A 374 -2.26 0.78 -9.27
N ALA A 375 -2.63 -0.02 -10.29
CA ALA A 375 -1.82 -1.13 -10.78
C ALA A 375 -0.44 -0.68 -11.29
N SER A 376 -0.35 0.48 -11.94
CA SER A 376 0.91 1.02 -12.46
C SER A 376 1.86 1.56 -11.39
N ILE A 377 1.32 2.04 -10.25
CA ILE A 377 2.08 2.66 -9.16
C ILE A 377 2.52 1.63 -8.12
N VAL A 378 1.55 0.82 -7.65
CA VAL A 378 1.74 -0.16 -6.57
C VAL A 378 2.30 -1.47 -7.10
N LYS A 379 2.00 -1.81 -8.36
CA LYS A 379 2.35 -3.09 -9.01
C LYS A 379 1.53 -4.29 -8.49
N ALA A 380 0.32 -4.03 -8.00
CA ALA A 380 -0.63 -5.02 -7.51
C ALA A 380 -1.92 -5.01 -8.35
N PRO A 381 -1.93 -5.60 -9.57
CA PRO A 381 -3.05 -5.53 -10.49
C PRO A 381 -4.29 -6.29 -9.97
N ILE A 382 -4.14 -7.42 -9.29
CA ILE A 382 -5.27 -8.19 -8.75
C ILE A 382 -5.97 -7.37 -7.66
N THR A 383 -5.19 -6.80 -6.76
CA THR A 383 -5.71 -5.89 -5.72
C THR A 383 -6.44 -4.69 -6.36
N ALA A 384 -5.88 -4.10 -7.41
CA ALA A 384 -6.50 -2.97 -8.11
C ALA A 384 -7.90 -3.31 -8.64
N ILE A 385 -8.03 -4.44 -9.32
CA ILE A 385 -9.30 -4.90 -9.93
C ILE A 385 -10.35 -5.15 -8.84
N ILE A 386 -9.99 -5.92 -7.81
CA ILE A 386 -10.92 -6.29 -6.74
C ILE A 386 -11.30 -5.05 -5.93
N LEU A 387 -10.34 -4.19 -5.61
CA LEU A 387 -10.57 -2.98 -4.85
C LEU A 387 -11.57 -2.04 -5.54
N ILE A 388 -11.35 -1.74 -6.80
CA ILE A 388 -12.24 -0.84 -7.53
C ILE A 388 -13.62 -1.48 -7.70
N SER A 389 -13.70 -2.80 -7.91
CA SER A 389 -14.98 -3.52 -7.98
C SER A 389 -15.76 -3.44 -6.65
N GLU A 390 -15.10 -3.68 -5.50
CA GLU A 390 -15.75 -3.57 -4.19
C GLU A 390 -16.10 -2.12 -3.83
N MET A 391 -15.19 -1.17 -4.08
CA MET A 391 -15.42 0.25 -3.79
C MET A 391 -16.56 0.85 -4.62
N THR A 392 -16.70 0.41 -5.87
CA THR A 392 -17.77 0.88 -6.77
C THR A 392 -19.08 0.11 -6.61
N GLY A 393 -19.01 -1.07 -5.98
CA GLY A 393 -20.14 -1.97 -5.80
C GLY A 393 -20.61 -2.64 -7.09
N SER A 394 -19.77 -2.71 -8.11
CA SER A 394 -20.11 -3.29 -9.42
C SER A 394 -19.04 -4.25 -9.91
N LEU A 395 -19.43 -5.47 -10.20
CA LEU A 395 -18.59 -6.49 -10.84
C LEU A 395 -18.68 -6.46 -12.38
N ASN A 396 -19.59 -5.69 -12.94
CA ASN A 396 -19.85 -5.66 -14.39
C ASN A 396 -18.65 -5.14 -15.20
N HIS A 397 -17.72 -4.46 -14.56
CA HIS A 397 -16.54 -3.87 -15.19
C HIS A 397 -15.28 -4.75 -15.11
N LEU A 398 -15.35 -5.97 -14.54
CA LEU A 398 -14.18 -6.81 -14.24
C LEU A 398 -13.27 -7.02 -15.44
N LEU A 399 -13.82 -7.36 -16.62
CA LEU A 399 -13.03 -7.59 -17.82
C LEU A 399 -12.29 -6.30 -18.25
N ALA A 400 -13.00 -5.18 -18.30
CA ALA A 400 -12.41 -3.89 -18.67
C ALA A 400 -11.38 -3.40 -17.64
N LEU A 401 -11.65 -3.59 -16.32
CA LEU A 401 -10.71 -3.32 -15.24
C LEU A 401 -9.43 -4.13 -15.40
N GLY A 402 -9.56 -5.44 -15.71
CA GLY A 402 -8.41 -6.32 -15.94
C GLY A 402 -7.55 -5.85 -17.11
N ILE A 403 -8.16 -5.51 -18.24
CA ILE A 403 -7.43 -5.02 -19.41
C ILE A 403 -6.65 -3.75 -19.08
N VAL A 404 -7.29 -2.74 -18.49
CA VAL A 404 -6.63 -1.46 -18.16
C VAL A 404 -5.58 -1.63 -17.09
N ALA A 405 -5.84 -2.43 -16.04
CA ALA A 405 -4.89 -2.71 -14.98
C ALA A 405 -3.62 -3.41 -15.51
N ILE A 406 -3.76 -4.43 -16.36
CA ILE A 406 -2.63 -5.15 -16.94
C ILE A 406 -1.84 -4.26 -17.90
N ILE A 407 -2.50 -3.54 -18.81
CA ILE A 407 -1.81 -2.68 -19.78
C ILE A 407 -1.06 -1.55 -19.07
N SER A 408 -1.66 -0.92 -18.06
CA SER A 408 -1.01 0.15 -17.30
C SER A 408 0.16 -0.37 -16.47
N HIS A 409 0.02 -1.57 -15.89
CA HIS A 409 1.11 -2.26 -15.20
C HIS A 409 2.29 -2.54 -16.14
N LEU A 410 2.05 -3.20 -17.27
CA LEU A 410 3.08 -3.49 -18.29
C LEU A 410 3.72 -2.21 -18.84
N THR A 411 2.94 -1.16 -19.11
CA THR A 411 3.47 0.12 -19.56
C THR A 411 4.45 0.71 -18.55
N SER A 412 4.12 0.64 -17.26
CA SER A 412 5.01 1.15 -16.22
C SER A 412 6.25 0.27 -16.02
N ASP A 413 6.19 -1.05 -16.34
CA ASP A 413 7.35 -1.95 -16.32
C ASP A 413 8.30 -1.66 -17.48
N ILE A 414 7.76 -1.48 -18.69
CA ILE A 414 8.56 -1.06 -19.87
C ILE A 414 9.31 0.25 -19.57
N LEU A 415 8.67 1.17 -18.83
CA LEU A 415 9.28 2.44 -18.42
C LEU A 415 10.16 2.32 -17.16
N LYS A 416 10.44 1.09 -16.70
CA LYS A 416 11.34 0.76 -15.58
C LYS A 416 10.97 1.50 -14.29
N SER A 417 9.67 1.56 -13.98
CA SER A 417 9.18 2.13 -12.71
C SER A 417 9.10 1.04 -11.64
N SER A 418 9.86 1.19 -10.57
CA SER A 418 9.79 0.27 -9.42
C SER A 418 8.48 0.44 -8.63
N PRO A 419 8.01 -0.59 -7.89
CA PRO A 419 6.88 -0.48 -6.98
C PRO A 419 7.11 0.64 -5.96
N ILE A 420 6.09 1.45 -5.71
CA ILE A 420 6.27 2.64 -4.85
C ILE A 420 6.60 2.27 -3.41
N TYR A 421 5.94 1.24 -2.85
CA TYR A 421 6.14 0.89 -1.44
C TYR A 421 7.51 0.24 -1.20
N GLU A 422 8.01 -0.57 -2.12
CA GLU A 422 9.39 -1.10 -2.07
C GLU A 422 10.42 0.03 -2.10
N SER A 423 10.29 0.95 -3.06
CA SER A 423 11.19 2.11 -3.16
C SER A 423 11.15 3.00 -1.91
N LEU A 424 9.99 3.08 -1.24
CA LEU A 424 9.87 3.80 0.03
C LEU A 424 10.49 3.01 1.19
N LEU A 425 10.34 1.67 1.20
CA LEU A 425 10.97 0.80 2.20
C LEU A 425 12.49 0.87 2.12
N GLU A 426 13.08 0.74 0.94
CA GLU A 426 14.52 0.89 0.73
C GLU A 426 15.06 2.18 1.33
N ARG A 427 14.37 3.29 1.11
CA ARG A 427 14.75 4.60 1.68
C ARG A 427 14.59 4.69 3.20
N ILE A 428 13.67 3.92 3.77
CA ILE A 428 13.54 3.80 5.23
C ILE A 428 14.70 2.98 5.76
N LEU A 429 15.01 1.84 5.16
CA LEU A 429 16.12 0.97 5.57
C LEU A 429 17.47 1.67 5.47
N GLU A 430 17.73 2.44 4.41
CA GLU A 430 18.92 3.30 4.32
C GLU A 430 19.10 4.23 5.54
N ARG A 431 18.00 4.80 6.06
CA ARG A 431 18.06 5.68 7.24
C ARG A 431 18.40 4.92 8.53
N TYR A 432 17.95 3.67 8.63
CA TYR A 432 18.25 2.82 9.80
C TYR A 432 19.64 2.18 9.68
N ALA A 433 20.06 1.76 8.48
CA ALA A 433 21.42 1.22 8.24
C ALA A 433 22.54 2.25 8.57
N ILE A 434 22.28 3.53 8.31
CA ILE A 434 23.21 4.61 8.69
C ILE A 434 23.32 4.77 10.22
N LYS A 435 22.27 4.38 10.98
CA LYS A 435 22.26 4.47 12.45
C LYS A 435 22.91 3.26 13.14
N ASP A 436 22.68 2.09 12.58
CA ASP A 436 23.29 0.84 13.06
C ASP A 436 24.43 0.52 12.08
N ASN A 437 25.67 0.69 12.45
CA ASN A 437 26.86 0.20 11.74
C ASN A 437 26.92 -1.34 11.73
N LEU A 438 25.81 -2.00 11.39
CA LEU A 438 25.67 -3.45 11.31
C LEU A 438 25.54 -3.85 9.84
N THR A 439 26.69 -3.95 9.17
CA THR A 439 26.88 -4.82 8.03
C THR A 439 27.04 -6.26 8.52
N GLU A 440 25.99 -6.91 8.96
CA GLU A 440 25.89 -8.36 8.81
C GLU A 440 25.22 -8.59 7.46
N GLY A 441 25.94 -9.22 6.52
CA GLY A 441 25.49 -9.50 5.17
C GLY A 441 24.12 -10.17 5.17
N LYS A 442 23.18 -9.61 4.44
CA LYS A 442 21.85 -10.22 4.24
C LYS A 442 22.05 -11.57 3.56
N LYS A 443 21.51 -12.61 4.18
CA LYS A 443 21.49 -13.94 3.59
C LYS A 443 20.28 -14.07 2.68
N LEU A 444 20.53 -14.49 1.45
CA LEU A 444 19.52 -14.79 0.44
C LEU A 444 19.35 -16.30 0.32
N LEU A 445 18.11 -16.72 0.06
CA LEU A 445 17.81 -18.08 -0.41
C LEU A 445 17.52 -17.97 -1.90
N LEU A 446 18.28 -18.69 -2.70
CA LEU A 446 18.18 -18.71 -4.15
C LEU A 446 17.77 -20.11 -4.59
N GLU A 447 16.82 -20.18 -5.52
CA GLU A 447 16.49 -21.42 -6.21
C GLU A 447 17.14 -21.40 -7.60
N ILE A 448 17.97 -22.39 -7.86
CA ILE A 448 18.71 -22.52 -9.11
C ILE A 448 18.38 -23.85 -9.76
N ALA A 449 17.85 -23.81 -10.97
CA ALA A 449 17.59 -24.99 -11.76
C ALA A 449 18.88 -25.50 -12.42
N VAL A 450 19.18 -26.78 -12.26
CA VAL A 450 20.34 -27.44 -12.88
C VAL A 450 20.00 -27.85 -14.32
N SER A 451 20.50 -27.09 -15.29
CA SER A 451 20.35 -27.40 -16.71
C SER A 451 21.29 -28.53 -17.17
N MET A 452 21.02 -29.12 -18.33
CA MET A 452 21.85 -30.19 -18.92
C MET A 452 23.32 -29.77 -19.16
N ASP A 453 23.54 -28.49 -19.44
CA ASP A 453 24.88 -27.93 -19.73
C ASP A 453 25.57 -27.39 -18.47
N SER A 454 25.00 -27.56 -17.29
CA SER A 454 25.57 -27.06 -16.04
C SER A 454 26.83 -27.86 -15.67
N VAL A 455 27.87 -27.15 -15.24
CA VAL A 455 29.16 -27.72 -14.78
C VAL A 455 28.97 -28.58 -13.50
N MET A 456 27.82 -28.50 -12.87
CA MET A 456 27.48 -29.21 -11.63
C MET A 456 26.94 -30.61 -11.85
N VAL A 457 26.44 -30.93 -13.05
CA VAL A 457 25.82 -32.24 -13.34
C VAL A 457 26.82 -33.37 -13.15
N GLY A 458 26.45 -34.41 -12.39
CA GLY A 458 27.26 -35.58 -12.08
C GLY A 458 28.35 -35.37 -11.02
N LYS A 459 28.38 -34.19 -10.36
CA LYS A 459 29.33 -33.93 -9.25
C LYS A 459 28.62 -33.99 -7.91
N CYS A 460 29.35 -34.43 -6.89
CA CYS A 460 28.90 -34.28 -5.50
C CYS A 460 29.03 -32.84 -5.03
N ILE A 461 28.18 -32.44 -4.11
CA ILE A 461 28.14 -31.06 -3.57
C ILE A 461 29.52 -30.66 -3.03
N LYS A 462 30.25 -31.57 -2.37
CA LYS A 462 31.59 -31.32 -1.84
C LYS A 462 32.67 -31.07 -2.89
N ASP A 463 32.45 -31.54 -4.12
CA ASP A 463 33.41 -31.46 -5.21
C ASP A 463 33.25 -30.16 -6.04
N ILE A 464 32.21 -29.38 -5.73
CA ILE A 464 31.94 -28.09 -6.35
C ILE A 464 32.60 -26.98 -5.54
N LYS A 465 33.29 -26.08 -6.22
CA LYS A 465 33.90 -24.90 -5.58
C LYS A 465 32.85 -23.84 -5.34
N TRP A 466 32.13 -23.95 -4.22
CA TRP A 466 31.17 -22.93 -3.81
C TRP A 466 31.91 -21.65 -3.37
N PRO A 467 31.38 -20.46 -3.68
CA PRO A 467 31.85 -19.22 -3.06
C PRO A 467 31.79 -19.29 -1.53
N LYS A 468 32.58 -18.45 -0.84
CA LYS A 468 32.53 -18.39 0.63
C LYS A 468 31.13 -18.01 1.10
N ASN A 469 30.70 -18.59 2.22
CA ASN A 469 29.37 -18.36 2.82
C ASN A 469 28.17 -18.84 1.97
N CYS A 470 28.35 -19.82 1.09
CA CYS A 470 27.28 -20.52 0.38
C CYS A 470 26.99 -21.87 1.00
N LEU A 471 25.70 -22.20 1.15
CA LEU A 471 25.22 -23.48 1.66
C LEU A 471 24.04 -23.98 0.83
N VAL A 472 24.14 -25.18 0.27
CA VAL A 472 22.99 -25.85 -0.36
C VAL A 472 22.09 -26.37 0.76
N VAL A 473 20.87 -25.84 0.87
CA VAL A 473 19.94 -26.09 1.98
C VAL A 473 19.00 -27.24 1.64
N SER A 474 18.49 -27.30 0.42
CA SER A 474 17.65 -28.39 -0.08
C SER A 474 17.85 -28.59 -1.59
N ILE A 475 17.49 -29.77 -2.07
CA ILE A 475 17.40 -30.14 -3.50
C ILE A 475 15.99 -30.66 -3.76
N LEU A 476 15.27 -30.01 -4.66
CA LEU A 476 14.03 -30.52 -5.19
C LEU A 476 14.31 -31.33 -6.46
N ARG A 477 14.11 -32.64 -6.37
CA ARG A 477 14.32 -33.62 -7.46
C ARG A 477 12.98 -34.21 -7.88
N GLY A 478 12.43 -33.71 -8.98
CA GLY A 478 11.03 -33.99 -9.32
C GLY A 478 10.09 -33.52 -8.23
N ASP A 479 9.28 -34.42 -7.66
CA ASP A 479 8.36 -34.09 -6.55
C ASP A 479 8.97 -34.35 -5.15
N ASN A 480 10.22 -34.77 -5.04
CA ASN A 480 10.88 -35.11 -3.77
C ASN A 480 11.86 -34.03 -3.34
N GLU A 481 11.68 -33.50 -2.15
CA GLU A 481 12.65 -32.59 -1.51
C GLU A 481 13.65 -33.40 -0.69
N LEU A 482 14.94 -33.22 -1.00
CA LEU A 482 16.06 -33.90 -0.33
C LEU A 482 16.81 -32.88 0.54
N ILE A 483 17.18 -33.30 1.74
CA ILE A 483 18.16 -32.58 2.54
C ILE A 483 19.56 -33.06 2.11
N PRO A 484 20.33 -32.23 1.39
CA PRO A 484 21.59 -32.69 0.83
C PRO A 484 22.69 -32.76 1.90
N ASN A 485 23.69 -33.61 1.61
CA ASN A 485 24.96 -33.62 2.30
C ASN A 485 26.10 -33.51 1.28
N GLY A 486 27.35 -33.47 1.73
CA GLY A 486 28.50 -33.30 0.84
C GLY A 486 28.64 -34.39 -0.24
N ASP A 487 28.15 -35.61 0.01
CA ASP A 487 28.19 -36.75 -0.91
C ASP A 487 26.95 -36.84 -1.83
N THR A 488 26.02 -35.90 -1.73
CA THR A 488 24.83 -35.85 -2.59
C THR A 488 25.25 -35.43 -3.99
N GLU A 489 25.01 -36.30 -4.98
CA GLU A 489 25.23 -36.03 -6.39
C GLU A 489 24.14 -35.13 -6.95
N ILE A 490 24.52 -34.11 -7.71
CA ILE A 490 23.62 -33.19 -8.40
C ILE A 490 23.33 -33.76 -9.79
N ILE A 491 22.07 -33.85 -10.16
CA ILE A 491 21.64 -34.34 -11.47
C ILE A 491 20.88 -33.26 -12.23
N CYS A 492 20.84 -33.40 -13.55
CA CYS A 492 20.05 -32.52 -14.42
C CYS A 492 18.59 -32.54 -14.01
N GLY A 493 17.94 -31.36 -13.93
CA GLY A 493 16.57 -31.18 -13.52
C GLY A 493 16.38 -30.98 -12.01
N ASP A 494 17.44 -31.03 -11.21
CA ASP A 494 17.40 -30.63 -9.79
C ASP A 494 17.17 -29.11 -9.67
N TYR A 495 16.40 -28.71 -8.66
CA TYR A 495 16.33 -27.33 -8.19
C TYR A 495 17.08 -27.23 -6.86
N LEU A 496 18.18 -26.48 -6.86
CA LEU A 496 19.00 -26.29 -5.67
C LEU A 496 18.54 -25.05 -4.92
N THR A 497 18.17 -25.18 -3.65
CA THR A 497 17.97 -24.03 -2.77
C THR A 497 19.28 -23.73 -2.06
N ILE A 498 19.88 -22.58 -2.40
CA ILE A 498 21.19 -22.15 -1.88
C ILE A 498 21.03 -20.94 -0.99
N MET A 499 21.57 -20.98 0.22
CA MET A 499 21.67 -19.84 1.11
C MET A 499 23.05 -19.19 0.94
N THR A 500 23.08 -17.90 0.60
CA THR A 500 24.30 -17.14 0.38
C THR A 500 24.17 -15.69 0.88
N ASP A 501 25.26 -14.94 0.95
CA ASP A 501 25.24 -13.51 1.23
C ASP A 501 24.90 -12.72 -0.07
N GLU A 502 24.14 -11.63 0.08
CA GLU A 502 23.68 -10.80 -1.06
C GLU A 502 24.85 -10.31 -1.94
N GLU A 503 26.00 -10.03 -1.33
CA GLU A 503 27.21 -9.56 -2.01
C GLU A 503 27.85 -10.60 -2.94
N ILE A 504 27.60 -11.88 -2.71
CA ILE A 504 28.20 -13.03 -3.41
C ILE A 504 27.29 -13.57 -4.50
N TYR A 505 26.09 -13.01 -4.66
CA TYR A 505 25.07 -13.44 -5.63
C TYR A 505 25.60 -13.52 -7.08
N GLN A 506 26.31 -12.50 -7.52
CA GLN A 506 26.88 -12.45 -8.87
C GLN A 506 28.00 -13.50 -9.06
N GLU A 507 28.88 -13.64 -8.07
CA GLU A 507 29.96 -14.63 -8.08
C GLU A 507 29.41 -16.07 -8.08
N LEU A 508 28.28 -16.29 -7.41
CA LEU A 508 27.59 -17.58 -7.42
C LEU A 508 27.01 -17.89 -8.81
N LEU A 509 26.37 -16.94 -9.45
CA LEU A 509 25.82 -17.13 -10.81
C LEU A 509 26.90 -17.39 -11.85
N ASP A 510 28.07 -16.75 -11.72
CA ASP A 510 29.20 -16.94 -12.62
C ASP A 510 29.93 -18.28 -12.39
N SER A 511 29.71 -18.94 -11.24
CA SER A 511 30.35 -20.22 -10.88
C SER A 511 29.50 -21.46 -11.19
N ILE A 512 28.26 -21.28 -11.62
CA ILE A 512 27.24 -22.31 -11.89
C ILE A 512 27.00 -22.49 -13.39
#